data_6465e17a95eacd91052dbee3349c1136
#
_entry.id   6465e17a95eacd91052dbee3349c1136
#
_cell.length_a   1.000
_cell.length_b   1.000
_cell.length_c   1.000
_cell.angle_alpha   90.00
_cell.angle_beta   90.00
_cell.angle_gamma   90.00
#
_symmetry.space_group_name_H-M   'P 1'
#
loop_
_entity.id
_entity.type
_entity.pdbx_description
1 polymer ?
#
loop_
_entity_poly.entity_id
_entity_poly.type
_entity_poly.pdbx_seq_one_letter_code
_entity_poly.pdbx_strand_id
1 'polypeptide(L)'
;MTLLSGSYANPTSHPYWTITIQAPTTSPSTGTSEEAEAGSPTWARSTEAALVADGFSPSATTLPWPAYTDDPHGVMGVRVRVGQFATQAAATPTASELTADGFAPEVEWSGFDATPAPDAELVHVAVIDPRQFNGRVFASHGPAIASRTTAQAASAALGAVAATNGGFFTIDAPEANYVGGVDTGLSVQNGVVESLANGDRAAAVFGADNRVSIQNVSSSAVLRAADGSSVRVLGVNRVPGIAEDCGVAGFTPTTHPQQNTVCTGSNDIVAFTPQFGAPLPPAPSSGPALQVVVDPRGQIVSAGAPGGALPAGDWAVQAIGTDEAWLASHANVGARLSLSEQLWTGSGHRLELTPATTVTSAGPMLVQNGRTAIDAVTEGVLDPPDLNDYTFSAYRHARTMIGVDREGRILLATVDGIAGVSEGMTLTEEASLMRSLGAVDAMNLDGGGSTQFASFGQVLDDPSSNPLRPVGDTVEVVPSK
;
A
#
# COMPACT_ATOMS: atom_id res chain seq x y z
N MET A 1 23.35 -15.53 1.12
CA MET A 1 21.89 -15.56 1.06
C MET A 1 21.40 -17.00 1.12
N THR A 2 20.28 -17.24 1.78
CA THR A 2 19.62 -18.54 1.84
C THR A 2 18.17 -18.35 1.38
N LEU A 3 17.71 -19.18 0.45
CA LEU A 3 16.29 -19.26 0.06
C LEU A 3 15.66 -20.47 0.76
N LEU A 4 14.51 -20.26 1.35
CA LEU A 4 13.71 -21.27 2.02
C LEU A 4 12.30 -21.24 1.45
N SER A 5 11.74 -22.41 1.19
CA SER A 5 10.31 -22.56 0.88
C SER A 5 9.76 -23.68 1.75
N GLY A 6 8.56 -23.49 2.22
CA GLY A 6 7.89 -24.46 3.07
C GLY A 6 6.38 -24.42 2.87
N SER A 7 5.73 -25.54 3.13
CA SER A 7 4.28 -25.63 3.17
C SER A 7 3.86 -26.24 4.49
N TYR A 8 2.73 -25.78 4.99
CA TYR A 8 2.07 -26.34 6.17
C TYR A 8 0.58 -26.47 5.88
N ALA A 9 -0.06 -27.49 6.41
CA ALA A 9 -1.50 -27.68 6.32
C ALA A 9 -2.04 -28.31 7.60
N ASN A 10 -3.13 -27.76 8.12
CA ASN A 10 -3.85 -28.33 9.25
C ASN A 10 -4.86 -29.38 8.75
N PRO A 11 -4.61 -30.69 8.97
CA PRO A 11 -5.48 -31.75 8.44
C PRO A 11 -6.85 -31.80 9.08
N THR A 12 -7.10 -31.06 10.15
CA THR A 12 -8.39 -31.01 10.84
C THR A 12 -9.29 -29.87 10.39
N SER A 13 -8.75 -28.93 9.60
CA SER A 13 -9.52 -27.83 9.03
C SER A 13 -10.10 -28.25 7.68
N HIS A 14 -11.37 -27.94 7.47
CA HIS A 14 -12.12 -28.25 6.25
C HIS A 14 -12.83 -27.01 5.73
N PRO A 15 -12.12 -26.04 5.18
CA PRO A 15 -12.73 -24.86 4.57
C PRO A 15 -13.64 -25.22 3.39
N TYR A 16 -14.59 -24.36 3.09
CA TYR A 16 -15.59 -24.53 2.04
C TYR A 16 -15.93 -23.19 1.40
N TRP A 17 -16.50 -23.19 0.22
CA TRP A 17 -17.10 -22.02 -0.37
C TRP A 17 -18.44 -21.70 0.30
N THR A 18 -18.70 -20.44 0.54
CA THR A 18 -19.93 -19.96 1.19
C THR A 18 -20.40 -18.67 0.52
N ILE A 19 -21.56 -18.19 0.88
CA ILE A 19 -22.08 -16.92 0.40
C ILE A 19 -22.26 -16.01 1.61
N THR A 20 -21.51 -14.93 1.67
CA THR A 20 -21.66 -13.85 2.66
C THR A 20 -22.70 -12.85 2.14
N ILE A 21 -23.67 -12.50 2.98
CA ILE A 21 -24.61 -11.43 2.69
C ILE A 21 -24.01 -10.12 3.13
N GLN A 22 -23.76 -9.22 2.18
CA GLN A 22 -23.18 -7.93 2.43
C GLN A 22 -24.18 -7.02 3.15
N ALA A 23 -23.72 -6.36 4.19
CA ALA A 23 -24.50 -5.39 4.94
C ALA A 23 -24.41 -4.01 4.25
N PRO A 24 -25.54 -3.28 4.07
CA PRO A 24 -25.46 -1.91 3.60
C PRO A 24 -24.77 -1.06 4.66
N THR A 25 -23.78 -0.30 4.24
CA THR A 25 -23.07 0.66 5.06
C THR A 25 -22.97 2.00 4.34
N THR A 26 -22.46 2.99 5.03
CA THR A 26 -22.14 4.29 4.44
C THR A 26 -20.74 4.62 4.90
N SER A 27 -19.84 4.80 3.97
CA SER A 27 -18.48 5.21 4.31
C SER A 27 -18.50 6.48 5.13
N PRO A 28 -17.95 6.49 6.34
CA PRO A 28 -17.90 7.71 7.17
C PRO A 28 -17.05 8.79 6.51
N SER A 29 -16.10 8.39 5.69
CA SER A 29 -15.13 9.26 5.05
C SER A 29 -15.69 9.92 3.78
N THR A 30 -16.44 9.18 2.95
CA THR A 30 -16.97 9.68 1.67
C THR A 30 -18.46 10.02 1.70
N GLY A 31 -19.23 9.46 2.64
CA GLY A 31 -20.68 9.53 2.69
C GLY A 31 -21.37 8.73 1.58
N THR A 32 -20.62 7.89 0.83
CA THR A 32 -21.16 7.02 -0.20
C THR A 32 -21.80 5.78 0.40
N SER A 33 -22.81 5.22 -0.30
CA SER A 33 -23.39 3.93 0.05
C SER A 33 -22.44 2.83 -0.39
N GLU A 34 -22.12 1.94 0.53
CA GLU A 34 -21.17 0.85 0.34
C GLU A 34 -21.75 -0.45 0.93
N GLU A 35 -21.04 -1.54 0.71
CA GLU A 35 -21.39 -2.86 1.21
C GLU A 35 -20.24 -3.37 2.09
N ALA A 36 -20.58 -4.02 3.22
CA ALA A 36 -19.60 -4.57 4.15
C ALA A 36 -19.97 -6.01 4.52
N GLU A 37 -18.97 -6.83 4.77
CA GLU A 37 -19.15 -8.26 5.13
C GLU A 37 -19.79 -8.48 6.50
N ALA A 38 -19.95 -7.47 7.31
CA ALA A 38 -20.57 -7.51 8.59
C ALA A 38 -21.45 -6.28 8.84
N GLY A 39 -22.56 -6.46 9.52
CA GLY A 39 -23.46 -5.38 9.90
C GLY A 39 -23.80 -5.37 11.38
N SER A 40 -24.68 -4.45 11.75
CA SER A 40 -25.16 -4.39 13.14
C SER A 40 -25.89 -5.67 13.56
N PRO A 41 -25.93 -6.01 14.89
CA PRO A 41 -26.72 -7.14 15.36
C PRO A 41 -28.21 -7.04 15.03
N THR A 42 -28.72 -5.85 14.78
CA THR A 42 -30.13 -5.63 14.36
C THR A 42 -30.31 -5.99 12.90
N TRP A 43 -29.42 -5.51 12.04
CA TRP A 43 -29.37 -5.87 10.63
C TRP A 43 -29.27 -7.40 10.46
N ALA A 44 -28.33 -8.05 11.15
CA ALA A 44 -28.11 -9.49 11.03
C ALA A 44 -29.39 -10.28 11.37
N ARG A 45 -30.06 -9.95 12.48
CA ARG A 45 -31.34 -10.61 12.85
C ARG A 45 -32.45 -10.41 11.82
N SER A 46 -32.56 -9.21 11.24
CA SER A 46 -33.56 -8.96 10.21
C SER A 46 -33.23 -9.71 8.91
N THR A 47 -31.96 -9.76 8.54
CA THR A 47 -31.48 -10.48 7.37
C THR A 47 -31.65 -11.99 7.51
N GLU A 48 -31.29 -12.56 8.68
CA GLU A 48 -31.57 -13.99 8.95
C GLU A 48 -33.06 -14.32 8.85
N ALA A 49 -33.93 -13.48 9.41
CA ALA A 49 -35.36 -13.70 9.35
C ALA A 49 -35.91 -13.65 7.91
N ALA A 50 -35.43 -12.72 7.09
CA ALA A 50 -35.80 -12.62 5.68
C ALA A 50 -35.31 -13.85 4.89
N LEU A 51 -34.04 -14.23 5.04
CA LEU A 51 -33.48 -15.41 4.39
C LEU A 51 -34.27 -16.69 4.73
N VAL A 52 -34.64 -16.87 6.00
CA VAL A 52 -35.47 -18.01 6.41
C VAL A 52 -36.86 -17.98 5.78
N ALA A 53 -37.47 -16.80 5.65
CA ALA A 53 -38.77 -16.63 4.99
C ALA A 53 -38.71 -17.01 3.50
N ASP A 54 -37.59 -16.76 2.84
CA ASP A 54 -37.35 -17.10 1.44
C ASP A 54 -36.81 -18.51 1.24
N GLY A 55 -36.69 -19.29 2.34
CA GLY A 55 -36.36 -20.75 2.33
C GLY A 55 -34.88 -21.06 2.43
N PHE A 56 -34.01 -20.07 2.69
CA PHE A 56 -32.58 -20.29 2.92
C PHE A 56 -32.29 -20.67 4.37
N SER A 57 -31.10 -21.23 4.60
CA SER A 57 -30.61 -21.62 5.92
C SER A 57 -29.38 -20.76 6.29
N PRO A 58 -29.58 -19.55 6.82
CA PRO A 58 -28.47 -18.68 7.19
C PRO A 58 -27.75 -19.13 8.45
N SER A 59 -26.51 -18.67 8.61
CA SER A 59 -25.74 -18.74 9.85
C SER A 59 -25.16 -17.36 10.15
N ALA A 60 -25.31 -16.90 11.41
CA ALA A 60 -24.76 -15.64 11.85
C ALA A 60 -23.55 -15.86 12.76
N THR A 61 -22.49 -15.10 12.55
CA THR A 61 -21.26 -15.14 13.36
C THR A 61 -20.93 -13.74 13.85
N THR A 62 -20.76 -13.61 15.16
CA THR A 62 -20.27 -12.36 15.77
C THR A 62 -18.77 -12.25 15.53
N LEU A 63 -18.34 -11.14 14.94
CA LEU A 63 -16.94 -10.84 14.66
C LEU A 63 -16.40 -9.86 15.71
N PRO A 64 -15.29 -10.21 16.38
CA PRO A 64 -14.57 -9.24 17.21
C PRO A 64 -13.70 -8.34 16.31
N TRP A 65 -13.34 -7.16 16.84
CA TRP A 65 -12.22 -6.42 16.27
C TRP A 65 -10.93 -7.25 16.34
N PRO A 66 -10.00 -7.12 15.39
CA PRO A 66 -8.68 -7.72 15.50
C PRO A 66 -7.97 -7.27 16.78
N ALA A 67 -7.05 -8.06 17.29
CA ALA A 67 -6.30 -7.72 18.52
C ALA A 67 -5.03 -6.91 18.19
N TYR A 68 -5.20 -5.77 17.53
CA TYR A 68 -4.10 -4.85 17.22
C TYR A 68 -3.88 -3.86 18.37
N THR A 69 -2.85 -3.02 18.26
CA THR A 69 -2.44 -2.14 19.36
C THR A 69 -3.40 -0.95 19.53
N ASP A 70 -3.94 -0.45 18.42
CA ASP A 70 -4.69 0.82 18.35
C ASP A 70 -6.14 0.67 17.84
N ASP A 71 -6.63 -0.54 17.68
CA ASP A 71 -7.99 -0.79 17.22
C ASP A 71 -9.04 -0.73 18.36
N PRO A 72 -10.32 -0.56 18.05
CA PRO A 72 -11.39 -0.76 19.02
C PRO A 72 -11.39 -2.17 19.57
N HIS A 73 -11.95 -2.37 20.76
CA HIS A 73 -12.11 -3.68 21.36
C HIS A 73 -13.57 -4.10 21.41
N GLY A 74 -13.80 -5.42 21.47
CA GLY A 74 -15.12 -6.01 21.58
C GLY A 74 -15.71 -6.44 20.25
N VAL A 75 -17.02 -6.29 20.09
CA VAL A 75 -17.74 -6.73 18.90
C VAL A 75 -17.64 -5.66 17.80
N MET A 76 -17.11 -6.07 16.65
CA MET A 76 -17.07 -5.27 15.43
C MET A 76 -18.42 -5.31 14.70
N GLY A 77 -18.95 -6.50 14.46
CA GLY A 77 -20.20 -6.70 13.74
C GLY A 77 -20.70 -8.14 13.79
N VAL A 78 -21.72 -8.42 13.00
CA VAL A 78 -22.25 -9.75 12.80
C VAL A 78 -22.29 -10.06 11.31
N ARG A 79 -21.62 -11.11 10.90
CA ARG A 79 -21.62 -11.62 9.53
C ARG A 79 -22.71 -12.68 9.35
N VAL A 80 -23.41 -12.63 8.22
CA VAL A 80 -24.46 -13.59 7.86
C VAL A 80 -24.03 -14.36 6.61
N ARG A 81 -24.00 -15.68 6.70
CA ARG A 81 -23.62 -16.59 5.60
C ARG A 81 -24.70 -17.58 5.25
N VAL A 82 -24.71 -18.01 3.97
CA VAL A 82 -25.63 -19.02 3.44
C VAL A 82 -24.84 -20.11 2.72
N GLY A 83 -25.11 -21.35 3.12
CA GLY A 83 -24.61 -22.56 2.46
C GLY A 83 -23.15 -22.89 2.69
N GLN A 84 -22.82 -24.15 2.35
CA GLN A 84 -21.46 -24.68 2.30
C GLN A 84 -21.32 -25.46 1.00
N PHE A 85 -20.40 -25.03 0.15
CA PHE A 85 -20.26 -25.56 -1.21
C PHE A 85 -18.84 -26.10 -1.41
N ALA A 86 -18.71 -27.17 -2.18
CA ALA A 86 -17.42 -27.77 -2.49
C ALA A 86 -16.60 -26.92 -3.49
N THR A 87 -17.26 -26.10 -4.30
CA THR A 87 -16.61 -25.24 -5.31
C THR A 87 -17.33 -23.90 -5.42
N GLN A 88 -16.62 -22.86 -5.87
CA GLN A 88 -17.19 -21.56 -6.17
C GLN A 88 -18.34 -21.64 -7.19
N ALA A 89 -18.17 -22.46 -8.23
CA ALA A 89 -19.20 -22.68 -9.24
C ALA A 89 -20.48 -23.31 -8.68
N ALA A 90 -20.37 -24.11 -7.63
CA ALA A 90 -21.54 -24.71 -6.97
C ALA A 90 -22.33 -23.69 -6.11
N ALA A 91 -21.69 -22.61 -5.65
CA ALA A 91 -22.33 -21.52 -4.90
C ALA A 91 -23.08 -20.54 -5.82
N THR A 92 -22.63 -20.37 -7.07
CA THR A 92 -23.13 -19.36 -8.01
C THR A 92 -24.64 -19.37 -8.23
N PRO A 93 -25.32 -20.54 -8.40
CA PRO A 93 -26.79 -20.55 -8.56
C PRO A 93 -27.52 -19.96 -7.34
N THR A 94 -27.10 -20.35 -6.12
CA THR A 94 -27.69 -19.85 -4.88
C THR A 94 -27.43 -18.34 -4.70
N ALA A 95 -26.25 -17.85 -5.06
CA ALA A 95 -25.95 -16.42 -5.04
C ALA A 95 -26.87 -15.65 -6.03
N SER A 96 -27.16 -16.24 -7.21
CA SER A 96 -28.08 -15.62 -8.18
C SER A 96 -29.52 -15.57 -7.67
N GLU A 97 -29.98 -16.61 -6.95
CA GLU A 97 -31.29 -16.62 -6.30
C GLU A 97 -31.37 -15.53 -5.21
N LEU A 98 -30.36 -15.44 -4.35
CA LEU A 98 -30.27 -14.40 -3.31
C LEU A 98 -30.30 -12.99 -3.90
N THR A 99 -29.61 -12.77 -5.02
CA THR A 99 -29.67 -11.48 -5.73
C THR A 99 -31.08 -11.18 -6.26
N ALA A 100 -31.78 -12.17 -6.79
CA ALA A 100 -33.15 -12.02 -7.28
C ALA A 100 -34.15 -11.70 -6.15
N ASP A 101 -33.89 -12.18 -4.94
CA ASP A 101 -34.68 -11.91 -3.73
C ASP A 101 -34.28 -10.60 -3.03
N GLY A 102 -33.30 -9.85 -3.59
CA GLY A 102 -32.94 -8.50 -3.15
C GLY A 102 -31.84 -8.45 -2.09
N PHE A 103 -31.10 -9.54 -1.87
CA PHE A 103 -29.91 -9.55 -1.05
C PHE A 103 -28.67 -9.16 -1.88
N ALA A 104 -27.60 -8.77 -1.21
CA ALA A 104 -26.26 -8.54 -1.79
C ALA A 104 -25.32 -9.71 -1.44
N PRO A 105 -25.31 -10.80 -2.23
CA PRO A 105 -24.51 -11.98 -1.95
C PRO A 105 -23.09 -11.85 -2.53
N GLU A 106 -22.07 -12.24 -1.76
CA GLU A 106 -20.71 -12.44 -2.24
C GLU A 106 -20.27 -13.89 -2.01
N VAL A 107 -19.68 -14.52 -3.02
CA VAL A 107 -19.20 -15.91 -2.93
C VAL A 107 -17.75 -15.91 -2.46
N GLU A 108 -17.52 -16.44 -1.27
CA GLU A 108 -16.24 -16.41 -0.57
C GLU A 108 -15.74 -17.78 -0.16
N TRP A 109 -14.42 -17.86 0.03
CA TRP A 109 -13.76 -19.01 0.62
C TRP A 109 -13.65 -18.86 2.13
N SER A 110 -14.22 -19.77 2.89
CA SER A 110 -14.25 -19.69 4.36
C SER A 110 -12.89 -19.87 5.04
N GLY A 111 -11.86 -20.28 4.30
CA GLY A 111 -10.50 -20.42 4.83
C GLY A 111 -9.86 -19.08 5.15
N PHE A 112 -10.21 -18.03 4.41
CA PHE A 112 -9.59 -16.71 4.58
C PHE A 112 -9.87 -16.07 5.95
N ASP A 113 -10.95 -16.46 6.60
CA ASP A 113 -11.34 -15.92 7.91
C ASP A 113 -11.64 -17.00 8.96
N ALA A 114 -11.33 -18.26 8.68
CA ALA A 114 -11.58 -19.36 9.58
C ALA A 114 -10.85 -19.21 10.92
N THR A 115 -11.56 -19.56 11.99
CA THR A 115 -11.01 -19.66 13.35
C THR A 115 -11.43 -21.00 13.96
N PRO A 116 -10.52 -21.91 14.29
CA PRO A 116 -9.05 -21.80 14.15
C PRO A 116 -8.60 -21.73 12.68
N ALA A 117 -7.39 -21.23 12.49
CA ALA A 117 -6.76 -21.15 11.18
C ALA A 117 -6.73 -22.52 10.47
N PRO A 118 -6.96 -22.57 9.14
CA PRO A 118 -6.77 -23.80 8.38
C PRO A 118 -5.29 -24.18 8.28
N ASP A 119 -4.38 -23.20 8.51
CA ASP A 119 -2.93 -23.36 8.46
C ASP A 119 -2.46 -24.03 7.14
N ALA A 120 -3.09 -23.67 6.03
CA ALA A 120 -2.65 -24.07 4.69
C ALA A 120 -1.84 -22.93 4.08
N GLU A 121 -0.51 -23.06 4.15
CA GLU A 121 0.41 -21.95 3.83
C GLU A 121 1.52 -22.42 2.90
N LEU A 122 1.79 -21.63 1.86
CA LEU A 122 3.00 -21.70 1.05
C LEU A 122 3.82 -20.44 1.31
N VAL A 123 4.99 -20.62 1.89
CA VAL A 123 5.84 -19.53 2.36
C VAL A 123 7.19 -19.58 1.66
N HIS A 124 7.63 -18.44 1.17
CA HIS A 124 8.95 -18.24 0.56
C HIS A 124 9.72 -17.19 1.33
N VAL A 125 10.98 -17.49 1.70
CA VAL A 125 11.80 -16.59 2.52
C VAL A 125 13.20 -16.49 1.95
N ALA A 126 13.69 -15.26 1.75
CA ALA A 126 15.10 -14.99 1.55
C ALA A 126 15.71 -14.42 2.83
N VAL A 127 16.79 -15.04 3.30
CA VAL A 127 17.60 -14.56 4.43
C VAL A 127 18.93 -14.05 3.87
N ILE A 128 19.19 -12.74 4.02
CA ILE A 128 20.37 -12.07 3.49
C ILE A 128 21.22 -11.56 4.66
N ASP A 129 22.46 -12.09 4.83
CA ASP A 129 23.43 -11.50 5.75
C ASP A 129 24.21 -10.40 5.01
N PRO A 130 23.99 -9.11 5.32
CA PRO A 130 24.66 -8.02 4.62
C PRO A 130 26.17 -8.01 4.79
N ARG A 131 26.71 -8.66 5.85
CA ARG A 131 28.17 -8.78 6.09
C ARG A 131 28.83 -9.82 5.18
N GLN A 132 28.06 -10.75 4.63
CA GLN A 132 28.54 -11.84 3.77
C GLN A 132 28.07 -11.70 2.32
N PHE A 133 27.03 -10.89 2.08
CA PHE A 133 26.49 -10.69 0.76
C PHE A 133 27.29 -9.63 0.00
N ASN A 134 27.95 -10.06 -1.07
CA ASN A 134 28.64 -9.15 -1.98
C ASN A 134 27.65 -8.68 -3.05
N GLY A 135 27.06 -7.52 -2.84
CA GLY A 135 26.01 -6.96 -3.71
C GLY A 135 25.28 -5.81 -3.04
N ARG A 136 24.08 -5.52 -3.54
CA ARG A 136 23.21 -4.49 -2.97
C ARG A 136 21.81 -5.04 -2.72
N VAL A 137 21.19 -4.55 -1.63
CA VAL A 137 19.77 -4.71 -1.34
C VAL A 137 19.16 -3.32 -1.34
N PHE A 138 18.11 -3.11 -2.12
CA PHE A 138 17.51 -1.78 -2.32
C PHE A 138 16.07 -1.86 -2.83
N ALA A 139 15.29 -0.80 -2.64
CA ALA A 139 14.02 -0.60 -3.29
C ALA A 139 14.21 0.10 -4.65
N SER A 140 13.37 -0.21 -5.64
CA SER A 140 13.45 0.35 -6.99
C SER A 140 12.08 0.45 -7.65
N HIS A 141 11.73 1.65 -8.15
CA HIS A 141 10.55 1.84 -9.00
C HIS A 141 10.81 1.46 -10.48
N GLY A 142 11.99 0.94 -10.81
CA GLY A 142 12.35 0.65 -12.20
C GLY A 142 12.82 1.90 -12.99
N PRO A 143 12.46 2.01 -14.28
CA PRO A 143 13.00 3.06 -15.15
C PRO A 143 12.35 4.43 -14.95
N ALA A 144 11.16 4.51 -14.37
CA ALA A 144 10.42 5.75 -14.14
C ALA A 144 9.39 5.55 -13.02
N ILE A 145 9.06 6.62 -12.31
CA ILE A 145 8.07 6.61 -11.22
C ILE A 145 6.68 6.30 -11.76
N ALA A 146 6.27 6.98 -12.83
CA ALA A 146 4.99 6.76 -13.49
C ALA A 146 5.05 5.52 -14.42
N SER A 147 5.52 4.40 -13.89
CA SER A 147 5.59 3.12 -14.60
C SER A 147 5.43 1.97 -13.62
N ARG A 148 5.14 0.78 -14.16
CA ARG A 148 5.00 -0.44 -13.37
C ARG A 148 5.80 -1.56 -13.97
N THR A 149 6.32 -2.43 -13.11
CA THR A 149 7.04 -3.64 -13.52
C THR A 149 6.65 -4.80 -12.61
N THR A 150 6.84 -6.04 -13.06
CA THR A 150 6.70 -7.20 -12.18
C THR A 150 8.03 -7.47 -11.48
N ALA A 151 8.00 -8.05 -10.27
CA ALA A 151 9.22 -8.49 -9.60
C ALA A 151 10.01 -9.49 -10.46
N GLN A 152 9.31 -10.31 -11.26
CA GLN A 152 9.92 -11.18 -12.26
C GLN A 152 10.74 -10.39 -13.28
N ALA A 153 10.15 -9.37 -13.91
CA ALA A 153 10.83 -8.58 -14.95
C ALA A 153 11.97 -7.75 -14.37
N ALA A 154 11.78 -7.16 -13.19
CA ALA A 154 12.81 -6.40 -12.48
C ALA A 154 14.01 -7.28 -12.11
N SER A 155 13.76 -8.47 -11.52
CA SER A 155 14.82 -9.42 -11.16
C SER A 155 15.61 -9.91 -12.39
N ALA A 156 14.93 -10.13 -13.54
CA ALA A 156 15.58 -10.49 -14.80
C ALA A 156 16.48 -9.36 -15.32
N ALA A 157 15.98 -8.12 -15.29
CA ALA A 157 16.71 -6.96 -15.80
C ALA A 157 17.97 -6.63 -14.97
N LEU A 158 17.88 -6.80 -13.66
CA LEU A 158 18.96 -6.49 -12.71
C LEU A 158 19.87 -7.69 -12.41
N GLY A 159 19.44 -8.91 -12.74
CA GLY A 159 20.12 -10.15 -12.34
C GLY A 159 19.99 -10.39 -10.83
N ALA A 160 18.86 -10.00 -10.25
CA ALA A 160 18.63 -10.15 -8.82
C ALA A 160 18.47 -11.62 -8.42
N VAL A 161 19.11 -12.00 -7.34
CA VAL A 161 19.05 -13.36 -6.74
C VAL A 161 17.78 -13.55 -5.91
N ALA A 162 17.15 -12.45 -5.51
CA ALA A 162 15.81 -12.41 -4.94
C ALA A 162 15.19 -11.04 -5.24
N ALA A 163 13.90 -11.02 -5.51
CA ALA A 163 13.10 -9.81 -5.68
C ALA A 163 11.68 -10.06 -5.20
N THR A 164 11.08 -9.05 -4.55
CA THR A 164 9.66 -9.02 -4.19
C THR A 164 9.02 -7.74 -4.70
N ASN A 165 7.69 -7.64 -4.70
CA ASN A 165 7.02 -6.34 -4.75
C ASN A 165 7.40 -5.50 -3.51
N GLY A 166 7.21 -4.21 -3.62
CA GLY A 166 7.48 -3.24 -2.56
C GLY A 166 6.21 -2.67 -1.92
N GLY A 167 6.11 -1.34 -1.88
CA GLY A 167 5.08 -0.59 -1.18
C GLY A 167 3.73 -0.49 -1.90
N PHE A 168 2.83 0.29 -1.29
CA PHE A 168 1.56 0.63 -1.91
C PHE A 168 1.76 1.62 -3.06
N PHE A 169 0.97 1.49 -4.10
CA PHE A 169 1.09 2.32 -5.30
C PHE A 169 -0.26 2.54 -5.97
N THR A 170 -0.35 3.58 -6.77
CA THR A 170 -1.55 3.89 -7.56
C THR A 170 -1.77 2.82 -8.63
N ILE A 171 -2.85 2.07 -8.52
CA ILE A 171 -3.38 1.19 -9.56
C ILE A 171 -4.24 2.05 -10.49
N ASP A 172 -4.06 1.94 -11.82
CA ASP A 172 -4.76 2.79 -12.79
C ASP A 172 -6.24 3.04 -12.46
N ALA A 173 -6.58 4.30 -12.31
CA ALA A 173 -7.95 4.77 -12.25
C ALA A 173 -8.16 5.82 -13.35
N PRO A 174 -8.52 5.43 -14.57
CA PRO A 174 -8.69 6.32 -15.72
C PRO A 174 -9.68 7.46 -15.47
N GLU A 175 -10.67 7.22 -14.61
CA GLU A 175 -11.72 8.18 -14.29
C GLU A 175 -11.22 9.36 -13.45
N ALA A 176 -10.13 9.19 -12.70
CA ALA A 176 -9.62 10.19 -11.76
C ALA A 176 -8.36 10.92 -12.25
N ASN A 177 -7.91 10.66 -13.49
CA ASN A 177 -6.64 11.18 -14.04
C ASN A 177 -5.40 10.77 -13.22
N TYR A 178 -5.44 9.63 -12.53
CA TYR A 178 -4.28 9.11 -11.82
C TYR A 178 -3.17 8.69 -12.78
N VAL A 179 -1.96 8.75 -12.29
CA VAL A 179 -0.80 8.20 -12.99
C VAL A 179 -0.40 6.90 -12.30
N GLY A 180 -0.70 5.78 -12.94
CA GLY A 180 -0.43 4.46 -12.39
C GLY A 180 1.07 4.22 -12.16
N GLY A 181 1.39 3.52 -11.06
CA GLY A 181 2.76 3.17 -10.67
C GLY A 181 3.39 4.10 -9.64
N VAL A 182 2.83 5.28 -9.42
CA VAL A 182 3.33 6.20 -8.39
C VAL A 182 3.05 5.61 -7.00
N ASP A 183 4.07 5.61 -6.14
CA ASP A 183 3.93 5.14 -4.76
C ASP A 183 2.98 6.05 -3.97
N THR A 184 2.06 5.47 -3.22
CA THR A 184 1.08 6.19 -2.39
C THR A 184 1.59 6.46 -0.97
N GLY A 185 2.82 6.09 -0.67
CA GLY A 185 3.56 6.36 0.56
C GLY A 185 4.94 6.93 0.28
N LEU A 186 5.81 6.92 1.29
CA LEU A 186 7.19 7.41 1.15
C LEU A 186 7.99 6.55 0.18
N SER A 187 8.52 7.18 -0.85
CA SER A 187 9.48 6.57 -1.78
C SER A 187 10.71 7.44 -1.93
N VAL A 188 11.87 6.82 -1.86
CA VAL A 188 13.18 7.45 -2.08
C VAL A 188 14.02 6.59 -2.98
N GLN A 189 14.53 7.15 -4.07
CA GLN A 189 15.44 6.48 -4.98
C GLN A 189 16.75 7.27 -5.10
N ASN A 190 17.88 6.60 -4.84
CA ASN A 190 19.21 7.19 -4.91
C ASN A 190 19.35 8.52 -4.11
N GLY A 191 18.67 8.59 -2.96
CA GLY A 191 18.64 9.75 -2.07
C GLY A 191 17.73 10.90 -2.50
N VAL A 192 16.95 10.72 -3.58
CA VAL A 192 15.93 11.69 -4.03
C VAL A 192 14.57 11.20 -3.53
N VAL A 193 13.82 12.11 -2.90
CA VAL A 193 12.43 11.82 -2.49
C VAL A 193 11.55 11.85 -3.74
N GLU A 194 10.85 10.77 -3.99
CA GLU A 194 10.01 10.59 -5.17
C GLU A 194 8.51 10.55 -4.83
N SER A 195 8.19 10.22 -3.58
CA SER A 195 6.86 10.40 -2.99
C SER A 195 7.00 10.76 -1.52
N LEU A 196 6.11 11.61 -1.02
CA LEU A 196 6.09 11.99 0.40
C LEU A 196 5.38 10.91 1.24
N ALA A 197 5.72 10.87 2.52
CA ALA A 197 5.06 9.96 3.46
C ALA A 197 3.58 10.33 3.64
N ASN A 198 2.73 9.34 3.69
CA ASN A 198 1.34 9.44 4.11
C ASN A 198 1.28 9.23 5.64
N GLY A 199 1.23 10.33 6.39
CA GLY A 199 1.34 10.26 7.84
C GLY A 199 2.68 9.70 8.31
N ASP A 200 2.65 8.85 9.32
CA ASP A 200 3.80 8.17 9.95
C ASP A 200 3.79 6.66 9.65
N ARG A 201 3.50 6.25 8.43
CA ARG A 201 3.50 4.83 8.03
C ARG A 201 4.89 4.19 8.16
N ALA A 202 4.89 2.88 8.31
CA ALA A 202 6.11 2.07 8.31
C ALA A 202 6.86 2.20 6.97
N ALA A 203 8.18 2.23 7.05
CA ALA A 203 9.07 2.29 5.89
C ALA A 203 10.31 1.42 6.10
N ALA A 204 10.74 0.78 5.03
CA ALA A 204 12.02 0.09 4.95
C ALA A 204 13.05 1.02 4.30
N VAL A 205 14.08 1.40 5.06
CA VAL A 205 15.15 2.30 4.65
C VAL A 205 16.41 1.49 4.40
N PHE A 206 16.91 1.51 3.17
CA PHE A 206 18.10 0.78 2.71
C PHE A 206 19.30 1.73 2.62
N GLY A 207 20.40 1.38 3.26
CA GLY A 207 21.64 2.14 3.26
C GLY A 207 22.71 1.59 2.32
N ALA A 208 23.83 2.32 2.18
CA ALA A 208 24.95 1.97 1.31
C ALA A 208 25.65 0.64 1.68
N ASP A 209 25.59 0.26 2.94
CA ASP A 209 26.23 -0.93 3.53
C ASP A 209 25.28 -2.14 3.60
N ASN A 210 24.18 -2.10 2.84
CA ASN A 210 23.08 -3.06 2.88
C ASN A 210 22.38 -3.17 4.25
N ARG A 211 22.59 -2.23 5.16
CA ARG A 211 21.76 -2.17 6.36
C ARG A 211 20.39 -1.70 6.01
N VAL A 212 19.40 -2.38 6.56
CA VAL A 212 18.00 -2.00 6.47
C VAL A 212 17.54 -1.61 7.86
N SER A 213 16.84 -0.49 7.97
CA SER A 213 16.08 -0.14 9.17
C SER A 213 14.58 -0.07 8.83
N ILE A 214 13.76 -0.65 9.68
CA ILE A 214 12.32 -0.66 9.56
C ILE A 214 11.76 0.18 10.69
N GLN A 215 11.00 1.21 10.34
CA GLN A 215 10.50 2.20 11.30
C GLN A 215 9.44 3.08 10.67
N ASN A 216 8.63 3.73 11.49
CA ASN A 216 7.73 4.76 10.99
C ASN A 216 8.53 5.99 10.55
N VAL A 217 8.16 6.58 9.42
CA VAL A 217 8.86 7.72 8.82
C VAL A 217 7.85 8.76 8.34
N SER A 218 8.01 9.99 8.80
CA SER A 218 7.29 11.15 8.28
C SER A 218 8.15 12.02 7.40
N SER A 219 7.49 12.86 6.58
CA SER A 219 8.17 13.74 5.64
C SER A 219 7.59 15.15 5.63
N SER A 220 8.39 16.10 5.17
CA SER A 220 7.91 17.41 4.74
C SER A 220 8.72 17.93 3.58
N ALA A 221 8.10 18.76 2.75
CA ALA A 221 8.74 19.46 1.64
C ALA A 221 8.39 20.95 1.65
N VAL A 222 9.37 21.78 1.32
CA VAL A 222 9.24 23.24 1.31
C VAL A 222 9.86 23.80 0.03
N LEU A 223 9.09 24.57 -0.70
CA LEU A 223 9.54 25.37 -1.83
C LEU A 223 9.94 26.77 -1.34
N ARG A 224 11.14 27.22 -1.71
CA ARG A 224 11.67 28.55 -1.36
C ARG A 224 11.98 29.36 -2.60
N ALA A 225 11.60 30.63 -2.56
CA ALA A 225 11.97 31.62 -3.58
C ALA A 225 13.25 32.40 -3.20
N ALA A 226 13.83 33.10 -4.18
CA ALA A 226 15.06 33.86 -4.00
C ALA A 226 14.95 35.03 -3.00
N ASP A 227 13.74 35.54 -2.77
CA ASP A 227 13.47 36.60 -1.79
C ASP A 227 13.38 36.06 -0.33
N GLY A 228 13.54 34.76 -0.14
CA GLY A 228 13.46 34.06 1.16
C GLY A 228 12.06 33.62 1.57
N SER A 229 11.02 33.97 0.82
CA SER A 229 9.67 33.47 1.05
C SER A 229 9.60 31.97 0.78
N SER A 230 8.67 31.29 1.42
CA SER A 230 8.53 29.84 1.27
C SER A 230 7.09 29.38 1.43
N VAL A 231 6.78 28.25 0.81
CA VAL A 231 5.48 27.56 0.89
C VAL A 231 5.68 26.07 1.07
N ARG A 232 4.75 25.42 1.74
CA ARG A 232 4.76 23.97 1.92
C ARG A 232 4.37 23.29 0.60
N VAL A 233 5.11 22.27 0.23
CA VAL A 233 4.78 21.34 -0.86
C VAL A 233 4.06 20.15 -0.23
N LEU A 234 2.87 19.83 -0.73
CA LEU A 234 2.00 18.81 -0.14
C LEU A 234 2.09 17.45 -0.85
N GLY A 235 2.76 17.40 -1.99
CA GLY A 235 2.98 16.17 -2.75
C GLY A 235 4.20 16.24 -3.65
N VAL A 236 4.73 15.07 -3.98
CA VAL A 236 5.77 14.87 -4.99
C VAL A 236 5.28 13.81 -5.95
N ASN A 237 5.35 14.07 -7.26
CA ASN A 237 5.01 13.14 -8.35
C ASN A 237 3.58 12.58 -8.33
N ARG A 238 2.61 13.31 -7.81
CA ARG A 238 1.19 12.94 -7.84
C ARG A 238 0.35 14.01 -8.54
N VAL A 239 -0.89 13.70 -8.85
CA VAL A 239 -1.82 14.68 -9.43
C VAL A 239 -2.18 15.74 -8.39
N PRO A 240 -2.06 17.05 -8.70
CA PRO A 240 -2.47 18.10 -7.78
C PRO A 240 -3.95 18.00 -7.40
N GLY A 241 -4.23 18.17 -6.11
CA GLY A 241 -5.58 18.12 -5.57
C GLY A 241 -6.13 16.71 -5.31
N ILE A 242 -5.34 15.67 -5.54
CA ILE A 242 -5.75 14.28 -5.35
C ILE A 242 -4.65 13.56 -4.54
N ALA A 243 -5.05 12.85 -3.50
CA ALA A 243 -4.17 11.96 -2.74
C ALA A 243 -4.84 10.60 -2.57
N GLU A 244 -4.23 9.59 -3.12
CA GLU A 244 -4.58 8.20 -2.85
C GLU A 244 -3.99 7.79 -1.50
N ASP A 245 -4.66 6.91 -0.78
CA ASP A 245 -4.36 6.57 0.62
C ASP A 245 -4.42 7.77 1.57
N CYS A 246 -5.01 8.89 1.18
CA CYS A 246 -5.15 10.09 2.03
C CYS A 246 -3.84 10.54 2.70
N GLY A 247 -3.89 10.98 3.97
CA GLY A 247 -2.69 11.38 4.73
C GLY A 247 -2.18 12.80 4.45
N VAL A 248 -2.85 13.58 3.60
CA VAL A 248 -2.47 14.95 3.24
C VAL A 248 -3.28 15.97 4.03
N ALA A 249 -2.61 16.87 4.72
CA ALA A 249 -3.24 17.89 5.53
C ALA A 249 -4.17 18.83 4.71
N GLY A 250 -5.41 18.99 5.16
CA GLY A 250 -6.41 19.84 4.51
C GLY A 250 -7.20 19.16 3.39
N PHE A 251 -6.92 17.90 3.08
CA PHE A 251 -7.70 17.12 2.13
C PHE A 251 -8.93 16.51 2.80
N THR A 252 -9.94 16.21 2.02
CA THR A 252 -11.19 15.56 2.42
C THR A 252 -11.39 14.27 1.61
N PRO A 253 -11.95 13.21 2.18
CA PRO A 253 -12.73 13.16 3.42
C PRO A 253 -11.89 13.19 4.71
N THR A 254 -10.62 12.77 4.68
CA THR A 254 -9.80 12.71 5.89
C THR A 254 -8.38 13.23 5.65
N THR A 255 -7.71 13.68 6.71
CA THR A 255 -6.28 14.07 6.70
C THR A 255 -5.38 12.98 7.29
N HIS A 256 -5.98 11.86 7.72
CA HIS A 256 -5.24 10.69 8.20
C HIS A 256 -4.94 9.73 7.06
N PRO A 257 -3.85 8.94 7.13
CA PRO A 257 -3.65 7.84 6.21
C PRO A 257 -4.87 6.92 6.20
N GLN A 258 -5.30 6.51 5.02
CA GLN A 258 -6.43 5.59 4.85
C GLN A 258 -6.27 4.88 3.50
N GLN A 259 -5.88 3.61 3.55
CA GLN A 259 -5.63 2.79 2.37
C GLN A 259 -6.90 2.69 1.51
N ASN A 260 -6.71 2.61 0.19
CA ASN A 260 -7.78 2.55 -0.82
C ASN A 260 -8.76 3.72 -0.80
N THR A 261 -8.48 4.78 -0.05
CA THR A 261 -9.34 5.96 0.01
C THR A 261 -8.70 7.13 -0.71
N VAL A 262 -9.49 7.76 -1.58
CA VAL A 262 -9.09 8.94 -2.32
C VAL A 262 -9.56 10.19 -1.61
N CYS A 263 -8.61 11.03 -1.23
CA CYS A 263 -8.87 12.35 -0.66
C CYS A 263 -8.58 13.46 -1.66
N THR A 264 -9.37 14.52 -1.63
CA THR A 264 -9.24 15.65 -2.55
C THR A 264 -9.01 16.96 -1.80
N GLY A 265 -8.22 17.85 -2.41
CA GLY A 265 -7.96 19.19 -1.92
C GLY A 265 -8.09 20.22 -3.02
N SER A 266 -8.77 21.35 -2.73
CA SER A 266 -8.91 22.45 -3.69
C SER A 266 -7.67 23.34 -3.79
N ASN A 267 -6.74 23.23 -2.84
CA ASN A 267 -5.49 23.99 -2.77
C ASN A 267 -4.34 23.02 -2.60
N ASP A 268 -3.35 23.08 -3.47
CA ASP A 268 -2.25 22.14 -3.44
C ASP A 268 -1.03 22.66 -4.20
N ILE A 269 0.16 22.28 -3.73
CA ILE A 269 1.42 22.45 -4.43
C ILE A 269 2.12 21.10 -4.53
N VAL A 270 2.37 20.65 -5.76
CA VAL A 270 3.03 19.38 -6.06
C VAL A 270 4.30 19.64 -6.86
N ALA A 271 5.40 19.01 -6.44
CA ALA A 271 6.65 19.00 -7.20
C ALA A 271 6.73 17.73 -8.05
N PHE A 272 7.35 17.84 -9.22
CA PHE A 272 7.61 16.72 -10.13
C PHE A 272 9.11 16.60 -10.36
N THR A 273 9.66 15.42 -10.06
CA THR A 273 11.08 15.13 -10.25
C THR A 273 11.37 14.75 -11.71
N PRO A 274 12.63 14.84 -12.17
CA PRO A 274 13.00 14.41 -13.52
C PRO A 274 12.71 12.93 -13.81
N GLN A 275 12.58 12.12 -12.77
CA GLN A 275 12.32 10.67 -12.84
C GLN A 275 10.83 10.32 -13.01
N PHE A 276 9.94 11.31 -13.00
CA PHE A 276 8.49 11.06 -13.14
C PHE A 276 8.17 10.20 -14.37
N GLY A 277 8.74 10.54 -15.54
CA GLY A 277 8.77 9.64 -16.70
C GLY A 277 7.47 9.56 -17.52
N ALA A 278 6.47 10.40 -17.18
CA ALA A 278 5.23 10.56 -17.94
C ALA A 278 4.98 12.05 -18.24
N PRO A 279 4.05 12.39 -19.13
CA PRO A 279 3.57 13.76 -19.25
C PRO A 279 3.01 14.24 -17.91
N LEU A 280 3.33 15.50 -17.55
CA LEU A 280 2.81 16.11 -16.34
C LEU A 280 1.27 16.18 -16.37
N PRO A 281 0.59 16.03 -15.24
CA PRO A 281 -0.87 16.13 -15.18
C PRO A 281 -1.37 17.46 -15.74
N PRO A 282 -2.51 17.48 -16.47
CA PRO A 282 -3.11 18.71 -16.94
C PRO A 282 -3.71 19.52 -15.79
N ALA A 283 -4.07 20.78 -16.08
CA ALA A 283 -4.82 21.58 -15.12
C ALA A 283 -6.14 20.89 -14.74
N PRO A 284 -6.59 21.04 -13.47
CA PRO A 284 -7.93 20.62 -13.10
C PRO A 284 -8.98 21.36 -13.96
N SER A 285 -10.17 20.78 -14.08
CA SER A 285 -11.24 21.30 -14.93
C SER A 285 -11.77 22.67 -14.50
N SER A 286 -11.44 23.12 -13.29
CA SER A 286 -11.89 24.40 -12.74
C SER A 286 -10.87 24.97 -11.76
N GLY A 287 -10.89 26.30 -11.61
CA GLY A 287 -10.04 27.02 -10.68
C GLY A 287 -8.70 27.48 -11.28
N PRO A 288 -7.97 28.33 -10.55
CA PRO A 288 -6.64 28.77 -10.94
C PRO A 288 -5.64 27.61 -10.85
N ALA A 289 -4.74 27.53 -11.82
CA ALA A 289 -3.68 26.54 -11.87
C ALA A 289 -2.48 27.08 -12.64
N LEU A 290 -1.28 26.84 -12.11
CA LEU A 290 -0.02 27.29 -12.71
C LEU A 290 1.02 26.19 -12.60
N GLN A 291 1.82 26.05 -13.65
CA GLN A 291 3.03 25.23 -13.68
C GLN A 291 4.25 26.10 -13.93
N VAL A 292 5.33 25.84 -13.22
CA VAL A 292 6.67 26.31 -13.55
C VAL A 292 7.58 25.13 -13.81
N VAL A 293 8.46 25.25 -14.81
CA VAL A 293 9.54 24.29 -15.07
C VAL A 293 10.84 24.95 -14.63
N VAL A 294 11.66 24.20 -13.93
CA VAL A 294 12.87 24.67 -13.26
C VAL A 294 14.04 23.81 -13.71
N ASP A 295 15.13 24.44 -14.11
CA ASP A 295 16.37 23.76 -14.53
C ASP A 295 17.09 23.11 -13.32
N PRO A 296 18.12 22.26 -13.54
CA PRO A 296 18.89 21.64 -12.45
C PRO A 296 19.64 22.64 -11.56
N ARG A 297 19.75 23.91 -11.97
CA ARG A 297 20.37 24.97 -11.17
C ARG A 297 19.37 25.77 -10.34
N GLY A 298 18.08 25.35 -10.40
CA GLY A 298 16.99 26.02 -9.70
C GLY A 298 16.44 27.26 -10.40
N GLN A 299 16.76 27.49 -11.69
CA GLN A 299 16.26 28.64 -12.43
C GLN A 299 14.97 28.29 -13.18
N ILE A 300 13.95 29.12 -13.05
CA ILE A 300 12.69 28.96 -13.80
C ILE A 300 12.97 29.19 -15.28
N VAL A 301 12.66 28.17 -16.09
CA VAL A 301 12.86 28.24 -17.57
C VAL A 301 11.54 28.46 -18.30
N SER A 302 10.40 28.08 -17.71
CA SER A 302 9.07 28.38 -18.25
C SER A 302 8.02 28.45 -17.15
N ALA A 303 6.94 29.20 -17.43
CA ALA A 303 5.73 29.27 -16.60
C ALA A 303 4.50 29.28 -17.50
N GLY A 304 3.45 28.55 -17.14
CA GLY A 304 2.24 28.45 -17.94
C GLY A 304 1.22 27.48 -17.37
N ALA A 305 0.26 27.05 -18.19
CA ALA A 305 -0.74 26.08 -17.80
C ALA A 305 -0.10 24.73 -17.50
N PRO A 306 -0.62 23.97 -16.49
CA PRO A 306 -0.18 22.62 -16.18
C PRO A 306 -0.29 21.65 -17.36
N GLY A 307 0.64 20.70 -17.43
CA GLY A 307 0.68 19.62 -18.42
C GLY A 307 1.94 19.62 -19.27
N GLY A 308 1.99 18.68 -20.21
CA GLY A 308 3.07 18.55 -21.17
C GLY A 308 4.25 17.71 -20.67
N ALA A 309 5.26 17.55 -21.55
CA ALA A 309 6.44 16.79 -21.23
C ALA A 309 7.42 17.62 -20.38
N LEU A 310 8.03 16.96 -19.39
CA LEU A 310 9.12 17.54 -18.60
C LEU A 310 10.44 17.36 -19.37
N PRO A 311 11.21 18.46 -19.64
CA PRO A 311 12.51 18.32 -20.26
C PRO A 311 13.47 17.48 -19.40
N ALA A 312 14.36 16.74 -20.05
CA ALA A 312 15.31 15.87 -19.35
C ALA A 312 16.21 16.65 -18.37
N GLY A 313 16.21 16.23 -17.13
CA GLY A 313 16.98 16.83 -16.05
C GLY A 313 16.30 18.02 -15.36
N ASP A 314 15.24 18.59 -15.93
CA ASP A 314 14.45 19.62 -15.29
C ASP A 314 13.45 19.00 -14.30
N TRP A 315 12.97 19.84 -13.39
CA TRP A 315 11.88 19.51 -12.47
C TRP A 315 10.76 20.54 -12.61
N ALA A 316 9.59 20.24 -12.08
CA ALA A 316 8.47 21.16 -12.20
C ALA A 316 7.73 21.32 -10.88
N VAL A 317 6.97 22.41 -10.76
CA VAL A 317 6.02 22.62 -9.68
C VAL A 317 4.68 22.99 -10.30
N GLN A 318 3.63 22.32 -9.85
CA GLN A 318 2.26 22.71 -10.14
C GLN A 318 1.59 23.20 -8.86
N ALA A 319 0.84 24.28 -8.95
CA ALA A 319 0.02 24.83 -7.87
C ALA A 319 -1.41 25.04 -8.36
N ILE A 320 -2.38 24.71 -7.51
CA ILE A 320 -3.82 24.86 -7.78
C ILE A 320 -4.51 25.63 -6.65
N GLY A 321 -5.67 26.19 -6.95
CA GLY A 321 -6.49 26.90 -5.97
C GLY A 321 -5.80 28.17 -5.45
N THR A 322 -5.93 28.45 -4.16
CA THR A 322 -5.31 29.63 -3.53
C THR A 322 -3.78 29.57 -3.49
N ASP A 323 -3.20 28.38 -3.56
CA ASP A 323 -1.76 28.18 -3.53
C ASP A 323 -1.08 28.60 -4.85
N GLU A 324 -1.87 28.65 -5.95
CA GLU A 324 -1.42 29.19 -7.22
C GLU A 324 -0.91 30.62 -7.08
N ALA A 325 -1.53 31.46 -6.28
CA ALA A 325 -1.16 32.86 -6.11
C ALA A 325 0.27 33.05 -5.56
N TRP A 326 0.71 32.16 -4.66
CA TRP A 326 2.09 32.18 -4.18
C TRP A 326 3.05 31.85 -5.33
N LEU A 327 2.76 30.78 -6.08
CA LEU A 327 3.61 30.37 -7.20
C LEU A 327 3.64 31.45 -8.29
N ALA A 328 2.50 32.06 -8.63
CA ALA A 328 2.39 33.12 -9.64
C ALA A 328 3.23 34.36 -9.28
N SER A 329 3.30 34.73 -8.00
CA SER A 329 4.11 35.85 -7.54
C SER A 329 5.63 35.61 -7.69
N HIS A 330 6.07 34.38 -7.87
CA HIS A 330 7.46 33.97 -7.99
C HIS A 330 7.80 33.32 -9.36
N ALA A 331 6.84 33.21 -10.28
CA ALA A 331 6.94 32.47 -11.54
C ALA A 331 7.69 33.22 -12.68
N ASN A 332 8.47 34.26 -12.37
CA ASN A 332 9.23 34.99 -13.38
C ASN A 332 10.33 34.10 -13.97
N VAL A 333 10.35 33.94 -15.29
CA VAL A 333 11.44 33.23 -15.99
C VAL A 333 12.79 33.90 -15.64
N GLY A 334 13.74 33.07 -15.25
CA GLY A 334 15.04 33.53 -14.73
C GLY A 334 15.10 33.66 -13.21
N ALA A 335 13.97 33.72 -12.51
CA ALA A 335 13.96 33.66 -11.04
C ALA A 335 14.39 32.25 -10.54
N ARG A 336 14.73 32.16 -9.26
CA ARG A 336 15.19 30.90 -8.65
C ARG A 336 14.21 30.36 -7.64
N LEU A 337 13.98 29.06 -7.74
CA LEU A 337 13.28 28.25 -6.74
C LEU A 337 14.22 27.14 -6.24
N SER A 338 14.02 26.71 -5.02
CA SER A 338 14.67 25.54 -4.46
C SER A 338 13.66 24.70 -3.68
N LEU A 339 13.69 23.38 -3.89
CA LEU A 339 12.92 22.40 -3.13
C LEU A 339 13.83 21.83 -2.04
N SER A 340 13.28 21.67 -0.84
CA SER A 340 13.96 21.07 0.31
C SER A 340 13.03 20.10 0.97
N GLU A 341 13.42 18.82 0.96
CA GLU A 341 12.70 17.74 1.62
C GLU A 341 13.42 17.34 2.92
N GLN A 342 12.64 16.93 3.89
CA GLN A 342 13.16 16.43 5.16
C GLN A 342 12.34 15.21 5.60
N LEU A 343 13.03 14.21 6.08
CA LEU A 343 12.44 12.99 6.63
C LEU A 343 12.80 12.85 8.10
N TRP A 344 11.87 12.34 8.88
CA TRP A 344 12.08 12.05 10.30
C TRP A 344 11.62 10.65 10.63
N THR A 345 12.38 9.99 11.46
CA THR A 345 12.01 8.71 12.08
C THR A 345 10.88 8.91 13.08
N GLY A 346 10.14 7.88 13.44
CA GLY A 346 9.12 7.93 14.49
C GLY A 346 9.67 8.35 15.87
N SER A 347 10.99 8.24 16.08
CA SER A 347 11.67 8.78 17.26
C SER A 347 12.04 10.28 17.16
N GLY A 348 11.68 10.95 16.05
CA GLY A 348 11.92 12.37 15.81
C GLY A 348 13.34 12.72 15.36
N HIS A 349 14.18 11.73 15.00
CA HIS A 349 15.49 12.01 14.45
C HIS A 349 15.39 12.26 12.95
N ARG A 350 16.20 13.19 12.45
CA ARG A 350 16.30 13.42 11.02
C ARG A 350 16.95 12.22 10.33
N LEU A 351 16.33 11.76 9.25
CA LEU A 351 16.86 10.74 8.37
C LEU A 351 17.72 11.42 7.29
N GLU A 352 19.01 11.17 7.31
CA GLU A 352 19.94 11.72 6.31
C GLU A 352 19.91 10.85 5.05
N LEU A 353 19.63 11.48 3.91
CA LEU A 353 19.62 10.82 2.61
C LEU A 353 20.99 10.93 1.93
N THR A 354 21.44 9.81 1.40
CA THR A 354 22.67 9.72 0.59
C THR A 354 22.32 9.18 -0.80
N PRO A 355 23.19 9.33 -1.81
CA PRO A 355 22.94 8.74 -3.13
C PRO A 355 22.76 7.20 -3.14
N ALA A 356 23.08 6.53 -2.04
CA ALA A 356 22.86 5.10 -1.90
C ALA A 356 21.57 4.76 -1.13
N THR A 357 20.89 5.76 -0.56
CA THR A 357 19.66 5.54 0.21
C THR A 357 18.49 5.29 -0.75
N THR A 358 17.76 4.19 -0.50
CA THR A 358 16.44 3.95 -1.08
C THR A 358 15.44 3.65 0.03
N VAL A 359 14.17 3.95 -0.20
CA VAL A 359 13.08 3.74 0.77
C VAL A 359 11.86 3.27 0.03
N THR A 360 11.18 2.26 0.56
CA THR A 360 9.82 1.89 0.21
C THR A 360 8.95 1.90 1.46
N SER A 361 7.70 2.25 1.33
CA SER A 361 6.76 2.32 2.46
C SER A 361 5.43 1.68 2.12
N ALA A 362 4.87 1.01 3.11
CA ALA A 362 3.54 0.41 3.06
C ALA A 362 2.96 0.43 4.49
N GLY A 363 2.65 -0.72 5.03
CA GLY A 363 2.16 -0.83 6.41
C GLY A 363 1.17 -1.97 6.59
N PRO A 364 0.89 -2.26 7.83
CA PRO A 364 1.43 -1.61 9.02
C PRO A 364 2.79 -2.20 9.46
N MET A 365 3.39 -1.60 10.48
CA MET A 365 4.41 -2.24 11.28
C MET A 365 3.86 -3.57 11.83
N LEU A 366 4.65 -4.63 11.80
CA LEU A 366 4.28 -5.95 12.29
C LEU A 366 5.01 -6.28 13.60
N VAL A 367 6.30 -6.01 13.62
CA VAL A 367 7.19 -6.30 14.75
C VAL A 367 8.05 -5.08 15.02
N GLN A 368 8.14 -4.69 16.28
CA GLN A 368 9.03 -3.64 16.74
C GLN A 368 9.73 -4.08 18.03
N ASN A 369 11.06 -3.98 18.06
CA ASN A 369 11.89 -4.42 19.19
C ASN A 369 11.60 -5.88 19.62
N GLY A 370 11.33 -6.79 18.67
CA GLY A 370 11.03 -8.19 18.88
C GLY A 370 9.64 -8.50 19.44
N ARG A 371 8.75 -7.52 19.45
CA ARG A 371 7.34 -7.66 19.90
C ARG A 371 6.41 -7.33 18.75
N THR A 372 5.27 -8.00 18.72
CA THR A 372 4.17 -7.61 17.82
C THR A 372 3.75 -6.18 18.14
N ALA A 373 3.67 -5.33 17.09
CA ALA A 373 3.33 -3.93 17.18
C ALA A 373 2.57 -3.55 15.89
N ILE A 374 1.25 -3.76 15.89
CA ILE A 374 0.40 -3.52 14.73
C ILE A 374 -0.50 -2.33 15.08
N ASP A 375 -0.16 -1.15 14.55
CA ASP A 375 -0.92 0.08 14.72
C ASP A 375 -1.75 0.33 13.44
N ALA A 376 -2.70 -0.59 13.18
CA ALA A 376 -3.43 -0.68 11.92
C ALA A 376 -4.29 0.56 11.62
N VAL A 377 -4.88 1.17 12.65
CA VAL A 377 -5.70 2.39 12.53
C VAL A 377 -4.80 3.60 12.27
N THR A 378 -3.75 3.77 13.04
CA THR A 378 -2.82 4.91 12.89
C THR A 378 -2.13 4.90 11.53
N GLU A 379 -1.78 3.71 11.02
CA GLU A 379 -1.16 3.55 9.71
C GLU A 379 -2.18 3.47 8.57
N GLY A 380 -3.49 3.50 8.90
CA GLY A 380 -4.58 3.63 7.94
C GLY A 380 -4.85 2.39 7.10
N VAL A 381 -4.58 1.19 7.63
CA VAL A 381 -4.95 -0.09 7.01
C VAL A 381 -6.19 -0.71 7.66
N LEU A 382 -6.77 -0.04 8.63
CA LEU A 382 -8.06 -0.30 9.24
C LEU A 382 -8.68 1.04 9.63
N ASP A 383 -9.91 1.33 9.19
CA ASP A 383 -10.62 2.56 9.49
C ASP A 383 -11.94 2.28 10.23
N PRO A 384 -11.93 2.14 11.57
CA PRO A 384 -13.16 2.07 12.32
C PRO A 384 -13.90 3.42 12.30
N PRO A 385 -15.21 3.46 12.03
CA PRO A 385 -16.16 2.33 11.96
C PRO A 385 -16.40 1.81 10.52
N ASP A 386 -15.59 2.19 9.52
CA ASP A 386 -15.72 1.68 8.19
C ASP A 386 -15.25 0.23 8.12
N LEU A 387 -16.14 -0.67 7.68
CA LEU A 387 -15.86 -2.09 7.60
C LEU A 387 -15.47 -2.55 6.19
N ASN A 388 -15.37 -1.65 5.21
CA ASN A 388 -15.03 -2.04 3.84
C ASN A 388 -13.59 -2.54 3.72
N ASP A 389 -12.64 -1.84 4.36
CA ASP A 389 -11.23 -2.22 4.34
C ASP A 389 -10.87 -3.23 5.43
N TYR A 390 -11.86 -3.67 6.21
CA TYR A 390 -11.69 -4.68 7.24
C TYR A 390 -11.04 -5.96 6.72
N THR A 391 -11.39 -6.39 5.51
CA THR A 391 -10.89 -7.63 4.94
C THR A 391 -9.38 -7.60 4.72
N PHE A 392 -8.82 -6.46 4.29
CA PHE A 392 -7.37 -6.32 4.13
C PHE A 392 -6.63 -6.59 5.44
N SER A 393 -7.12 -6.06 6.54
CA SER A 393 -6.45 -6.15 7.85
C SER A 393 -6.75 -7.42 8.61
N ALA A 394 -7.95 -8.00 8.46
CA ALA A 394 -8.44 -9.08 9.31
C ALA A 394 -8.53 -10.44 8.62
N TYR A 395 -8.59 -10.48 7.29
CA TYR A 395 -8.61 -11.73 6.54
C TYR A 395 -7.21 -12.17 6.14
N ARG A 396 -7.09 -13.45 5.83
CA ARG A 396 -5.89 -14.00 5.21
C ARG A 396 -5.85 -13.61 3.75
N HIS A 397 -4.71 -13.07 3.33
CA HIS A 397 -4.40 -12.71 1.95
C HIS A 397 -3.01 -13.20 1.59
N ALA A 398 -2.70 -13.24 0.31
CA ALA A 398 -1.31 -13.25 -0.12
C ALA A 398 -0.59 -12.04 0.49
N ARG A 399 0.61 -12.24 1.04
CA ARG A 399 1.34 -11.22 1.79
C ARG A 399 2.79 -11.15 1.38
N THR A 400 3.34 -9.96 1.47
CA THR A 400 4.77 -9.69 1.33
C THR A 400 5.25 -8.94 2.55
N MET A 401 6.37 -9.35 3.10
CA MET A 401 6.94 -8.82 4.34
C MET A 401 8.43 -8.58 4.20
N ILE A 402 8.91 -7.55 4.90
CA ILE A 402 10.33 -7.31 5.11
C ILE A 402 10.63 -7.17 6.59
N GLY A 403 11.75 -7.73 7.04
CA GLY A 403 12.21 -7.62 8.42
C GLY A 403 13.72 -7.62 8.56
N VAL A 404 14.18 -7.28 9.76
CA VAL A 404 15.57 -7.39 10.16
C VAL A 404 15.66 -8.14 11.48
N ASP A 405 16.66 -9.01 11.63
CA ASP A 405 16.91 -9.72 12.86
C ASP A 405 18.01 -9.05 13.73
N ARG A 406 18.31 -9.64 14.89
CA ARG A 406 19.30 -9.09 15.84
C ARG A 406 20.72 -9.05 15.28
N GLU A 407 21.04 -9.91 14.33
CA GLU A 407 22.34 -9.96 13.65
C GLU A 407 22.41 -8.97 12.49
N GLY A 408 21.31 -8.27 12.18
CA GLY A 408 21.16 -7.35 11.05
C GLY A 408 20.94 -8.08 9.72
N ARG A 409 20.53 -9.37 9.74
CA ARG A 409 20.15 -10.06 8.51
C ARG A 409 18.80 -9.56 8.05
N ILE A 410 18.65 -9.42 6.75
CA ILE A 410 17.41 -9.00 6.09
C ILE A 410 16.58 -10.25 5.81
N LEU A 411 15.30 -10.18 6.14
CA LEU A 411 14.31 -11.21 5.91
C LEU A 411 13.30 -10.66 4.90
N LEU A 412 13.25 -11.24 3.70
CA LEU A 412 12.17 -11.00 2.73
C LEU A 412 11.30 -12.24 2.72
N ALA A 413 10.00 -12.10 2.92
CA ALA A 413 9.08 -13.22 2.93
C ALA A 413 7.82 -12.92 2.12
N THR A 414 7.32 -13.93 1.40
CA THR A 414 5.98 -13.94 0.80
C THR A 414 5.20 -15.15 1.29
N VAL A 415 3.89 -14.99 1.32
CA VAL A 415 2.93 -16.06 1.56
C VAL A 415 1.90 -16.01 0.45
N ASP A 416 1.66 -17.13 -0.20
CA ASP A 416 0.68 -17.23 -1.28
C ASP A 416 -0.73 -17.16 -0.71
N GLY A 417 -1.69 -16.64 -1.51
CA GLY A 417 -3.10 -16.52 -1.10
C GLY A 417 -4.02 -17.09 -2.18
N ILE A 418 -4.22 -18.41 -2.16
CA ILE A 418 -5.03 -19.13 -3.14
C ILE A 418 -5.98 -20.07 -2.43
N ALA A 419 -7.29 -19.85 -2.59
CA ALA A 419 -8.33 -20.63 -1.96
C ALA A 419 -8.10 -22.15 -2.09
N GLY A 420 -8.02 -22.84 -0.97
CA GLY A 420 -7.84 -24.28 -0.90
C GLY A 420 -6.43 -24.80 -1.19
N VAL A 421 -5.45 -23.91 -1.36
CA VAL A 421 -4.03 -24.24 -1.61
C VAL A 421 -3.14 -23.59 -0.57
N SER A 422 -3.23 -22.28 -0.44
CA SER A 422 -2.55 -21.44 0.54
C SER A 422 -3.51 -20.34 0.94
N GLU A 423 -3.90 -20.29 2.20
CA GLU A 423 -4.92 -19.33 2.64
C GLU A 423 -4.34 -17.91 2.78
N GLY A 424 -3.03 -17.76 2.77
CA GLY A 424 -2.37 -16.52 3.10
C GLY A 424 -2.37 -16.25 4.60
N MET A 425 -2.07 -15.03 5.00
CA MET A 425 -1.93 -14.66 6.42
C MET A 425 -2.71 -13.39 6.76
N THR A 426 -3.23 -13.34 7.99
CA THR A 426 -3.63 -12.11 8.66
C THR A 426 -2.38 -11.34 9.12
N LEU A 427 -2.49 -10.04 9.40
CA LEU A 427 -1.37 -9.25 9.91
C LEU A 427 -0.77 -9.82 11.22
N THR A 428 -1.59 -10.42 12.07
CA THR A 428 -1.13 -11.09 13.30
C THR A 428 -0.30 -12.34 13.00
N GLU A 429 -0.71 -13.13 12.00
CA GLU A 429 0.02 -14.31 11.55
C GLU A 429 1.34 -13.93 10.89
N GLU A 430 1.36 -12.87 10.07
CA GLU A 430 2.60 -12.28 9.53
C GLU A 430 3.58 -11.88 10.63
N ALA A 431 3.10 -11.13 11.64
CA ALA A 431 3.93 -10.75 12.77
C ALA A 431 4.51 -11.97 13.51
N SER A 432 3.70 -13.03 13.64
CA SER A 432 4.12 -14.29 14.25
C SER A 432 5.17 -15.02 13.42
N LEU A 433 4.98 -15.08 12.09
CA LEU A 433 5.95 -15.64 11.16
C LEU A 433 7.27 -14.88 11.25
N MET A 434 7.26 -13.55 11.10
CA MET A 434 8.47 -12.75 11.12
C MET A 434 9.23 -12.86 12.44
N ARG A 435 8.53 -12.91 13.58
CA ARG A 435 9.14 -13.18 14.88
C ARG A 435 9.74 -14.58 14.96
N SER A 436 9.08 -15.59 14.39
CA SER A 436 9.62 -16.96 14.36
C SER A 436 10.89 -17.07 13.52
N LEU A 437 11.01 -16.26 12.47
CA LEU A 437 12.21 -16.11 11.66
C LEU A 437 13.31 -15.31 12.36
N GLY A 438 13.03 -14.72 13.52
CA GLY A 438 13.97 -13.97 14.35
C GLY A 438 13.94 -12.47 14.17
N ALA A 439 12.98 -11.92 13.43
CA ALA A 439 12.86 -10.48 13.22
C ALA A 439 12.74 -9.73 14.55
N VAL A 440 13.47 -8.64 14.67
CA VAL A 440 13.34 -7.65 15.75
C VAL A 440 12.50 -6.46 15.29
N ASP A 441 12.58 -6.11 14.00
CA ASP A 441 11.70 -5.14 13.36
C ASP A 441 11.22 -5.72 12.03
N ALA A 442 9.93 -5.59 11.72
CA ALA A 442 9.33 -6.05 10.48
C ALA A 442 8.09 -5.26 10.14
N MET A 443 7.80 -5.14 8.84
CA MET A 443 6.60 -4.50 8.32
C MET A 443 5.97 -5.32 7.21
N ASN A 444 4.67 -5.15 7.01
CA ASN A 444 3.95 -5.58 5.82
C ASN A 444 4.30 -4.65 4.64
N LEU A 445 4.47 -5.23 3.47
CA LEU A 445 4.52 -4.56 2.18
C LEU A 445 3.15 -4.69 1.47
N ASP A 446 3.05 -4.28 0.20
CA ASP A 446 1.82 -4.51 -0.55
C ASP A 446 1.56 -6.00 -0.71
N GLY A 447 0.28 -6.38 -0.69
CA GLY A 447 -0.18 -7.75 -0.62
C GLY A 447 -1.16 -8.13 -1.73
N GLY A 448 -1.92 -9.18 -1.50
CA GLY A 448 -2.94 -9.66 -2.44
C GLY A 448 -2.35 -9.96 -3.82
N GLY A 449 -2.95 -9.38 -4.85
CA GLY A 449 -2.50 -9.57 -6.23
C GLY A 449 -1.12 -8.99 -6.56
N SER A 450 -0.56 -8.15 -5.69
CA SER A 450 0.79 -7.58 -5.85
C SER A 450 1.89 -8.52 -5.33
N THR A 451 1.55 -9.46 -4.45
CA THR A 451 2.52 -10.41 -3.87
C THR A 451 3.25 -11.18 -4.96
N GLN A 452 4.56 -11.08 -4.97
CA GLN A 452 5.45 -11.76 -5.91
C GLN A 452 6.80 -12.04 -5.26
N PHE A 453 7.34 -13.23 -5.54
CA PHE A 453 8.72 -13.59 -5.21
C PHE A 453 9.43 -14.14 -6.44
N ALA A 454 10.51 -13.50 -6.86
CA ALA A 454 11.24 -13.88 -8.07
C ALA A 454 12.75 -14.01 -7.83
N SER A 455 13.42 -14.79 -8.65
CA SER A 455 14.88 -14.95 -8.67
C SER A 455 15.35 -15.12 -10.11
N PHE A 456 16.29 -14.29 -10.57
CA PHE A 456 16.83 -14.33 -11.94
C PHE A 456 15.75 -14.41 -13.04
N GLY A 457 14.62 -13.70 -12.85
CA GLY A 457 13.50 -13.73 -13.79
C GLY A 457 12.61 -14.97 -13.70
N GLN A 458 12.81 -15.84 -12.74
CA GLN A 458 11.91 -16.95 -12.45
C GLN A 458 11.01 -16.60 -11.26
N VAL A 459 9.71 -16.81 -11.41
CA VAL A 459 8.74 -16.72 -10.32
C VAL A 459 8.92 -17.93 -9.41
N LEU A 460 9.00 -17.71 -8.10
CA LEU A 460 9.23 -18.76 -7.10
C LEU A 460 7.99 -19.06 -6.26
N ASP A 461 7.10 -18.09 -6.09
CA ASP A 461 5.80 -18.22 -5.44
C ASP A 461 4.71 -18.68 -6.42
N ASP A 462 3.51 -18.91 -5.91
CA ASP A 462 2.31 -19.18 -6.71
C ASP A 462 1.39 -17.93 -6.61
N PRO A 463 1.54 -16.97 -7.55
CA PRO A 463 0.93 -15.67 -7.42
C PRO A 463 -0.60 -15.74 -7.46
N SER A 464 -1.27 -14.99 -6.61
CA SER A 464 -2.73 -14.86 -6.61
C SER A 464 -3.26 -14.08 -7.82
N SER A 465 -2.40 -13.38 -8.58
CA SER A 465 -2.74 -12.65 -9.81
C SER A 465 -2.16 -13.33 -11.05
N ASN A 466 -3.02 -13.66 -12.01
CA ASN A 466 -2.60 -14.22 -13.30
C ASN A 466 -3.31 -13.48 -14.46
N PRO A 467 -2.59 -12.73 -15.34
CA PRO A 467 -1.14 -12.55 -15.33
C PRO A 467 -0.62 -11.81 -14.09
N LEU A 468 0.69 -11.90 -13.82
CA LEU A 468 1.36 -11.16 -12.74
C LEU A 468 0.98 -9.68 -12.80
N ARG A 469 0.59 -9.12 -11.65
CA ARG A 469 0.30 -7.68 -11.54
C ARG A 469 1.60 -6.88 -11.64
N PRO A 470 1.74 -5.95 -12.60
CA PRO A 470 2.81 -4.98 -12.54
C PRO A 470 2.63 -4.04 -11.33
N VAL A 471 3.68 -3.84 -10.54
CA VAL A 471 3.72 -3.06 -9.30
C VAL A 471 4.52 -1.77 -9.47
N GLY A 472 4.32 -0.78 -8.58
CA GLY A 472 5.00 0.52 -8.62
C GLY A 472 6.49 0.40 -8.32
N ASP A 473 6.82 -0.33 -7.26
CA ASP A 473 8.21 -0.58 -6.86
C ASP A 473 8.46 -2.04 -6.45
N THR A 474 9.73 -2.39 -6.34
CA THR A 474 10.21 -3.74 -5.97
C THR A 474 11.34 -3.63 -4.97
N VAL A 475 11.54 -4.68 -4.16
CA VAL A 475 12.73 -4.84 -3.32
C VAL A 475 13.66 -5.86 -3.98
N GLU A 476 14.89 -5.44 -4.26
CA GLU A 476 15.85 -6.17 -5.08
C GLU A 476 17.11 -6.57 -4.30
N VAL A 477 17.55 -7.82 -4.48
CA VAL A 477 18.80 -8.37 -3.94
C VAL A 477 19.72 -8.67 -5.10
N VAL A 478 20.63 -7.76 -5.43
CA VAL A 478 21.45 -7.82 -6.64
C VAL A 478 22.92 -8.09 -6.28
N PRO A 479 23.51 -9.22 -6.73
CA PRO A 479 24.93 -9.51 -6.47
C PRO A 479 25.83 -8.56 -7.26
N SER A 480 27.01 -8.25 -6.70
CA SER A 480 28.06 -7.58 -7.46
C SER A 480 28.53 -8.47 -8.62
N LYS A 481 28.77 -7.83 -9.77
CA LYS A 481 29.31 -8.51 -10.96
C LYS A 481 30.77 -8.91 -10.76
#